data_a62b7d837bcb7ca4f319501657007778
#
_entry.id   a62b7d837bcb7ca4f319501657007778
#
_cell.length_a   1.000
_cell.length_b   1.000
_cell.length_c   1.000
_cell.angle_alpha   90.00
_cell.angle_beta   90.00
_cell.angle_gamma   90.00
#
_symmetry.space_group_name_H-M   'P 1'
#
loop_
_entity.id
_entity.type
_entity.pdbx_description
1 polymer ?
#
loop_
_entity_poly.entity_id
_entity_poly.type
_entity_poly.pdbx_seq_one_letter_code
_entity_poly.pdbx_strand_id
1 'polypeptide(L)'
;LITSVATMVGVFIMMLSISPLMTLIAIVILPISMGLISVVVKHSQKFFRSQQEYLGHINGQVEEVYGGHLVIKAFNREKDTIEEFDRINNVLYDSAWKSQFLSGMMQPIMGFVGNLGYAAVALAGGLLAIRNVITIGDIQAFIQYVKNFTQPITQIAQVTNQLQSMAAATERVFE
;
A
#
# COMPACT_ATOMS: atom_id res chain seq x y z
N LEU A 1 -3.54 13.38 14.20
CA LEU A 1 -4.59 13.85 13.29
C LEU A 1 -4.66 15.36 13.19
N ILE A 2 -4.89 16.09 14.31
CA ILE A 2 -5.00 17.56 14.33
C ILE A 2 -3.74 18.21 13.73
N THR A 3 -2.57 17.79 14.16
CA THR A 3 -1.28 18.27 13.64
C THR A 3 -1.15 17.99 12.14
N SER A 4 -1.51 16.79 11.69
CA SER A 4 -1.43 16.40 10.27
C SER A 4 -2.34 17.25 9.40
N VAL A 5 -3.57 17.52 9.85
CA VAL A 5 -4.52 18.39 9.13
C VAL A 5 -4.02 19.82 9.12
N ALA A 6 -3.55 20.35 10.25
CA ALA A 6 -3.02 21.72 10.34
C ALA A 6 -1.79 21.91 9.43
N THR A 7 -0.86 20.93 9.41
CA THR A 7 0.30 20.93 8.52
C THR A 7 -0.14 20.92 7.05
N MET A 8 -1.10 20.06 6.69
CA MET A 8 -1.59 19.96 5.32
C MET A 8 -2.21 21.26 4.82
N VAL A 9 -3.04 21.88 5.65
CA VAL A 9 -3.66 23.19 5.32
C VAL A 9 -2.61 24.28 5.21
N GLY A 10 -1.69 24.37 6.17
CA GLY A 10 -0.63 25.38 6.16
C GLY A 10 0.29 25.24 4.95
N VAL A 11 0.74 24.02 4.66
CA VAL A 11 1.58 23.72 3.48
C VAL A 11 0.84 24.04 2.18
N PHE A 12 -0.44 23.70 2.08
CA PHE A 12 -1.24 23.99 0.90
C PHE A 12 -1.35 25.49 0.62
N ILE A 13 -1.60 26.29 1.67
CA ILE A 13 -1.64 27.76 1.57
C ILE A 13 -0.28 28.30 1.10
N MET A 14 0.82 27.81 1.66
CA MET A 14 2.17 28.21 1.27
C MET A 14 2.48 27.85 -0.19
N MET A 15 2.07 26.66 -0.65
CA MET A 15 2.24 26.23 -2.05
C MET A 15 1.48 27.14 -3.00
N LEU A 16 0.23 27.52 -2.69
CA LEU A 16 -0.56 28.46 -3.49
C LEU A 16 0.08 29.86 -3.55
N SER A 17 0.68 30.29 -2.44
CA SER A 17 1.37 31.59 -2.35
C SER A 17 2.61 31.68 -3.24
N ILE A 18 3.35 30.56 -3.43
CA ILE A 18 4.54 30.54 -4.30
C ILE A 18 4.12 30.49 -5.78
N SER A 19 3.32 29.49 -6.16
CA SER A 19 2.90 29.32 -7.54
C SER A 19 1.64 28.43 -7.63
N PRO A 20 0.51 28.98 -8.08
CA PRO A 20 -0.70 28.19 -8.33
C PRO A 20 -0.48 27.10 -9.39
N LEU A 21 0.36 27.35 -10.41
CA LEU A 21 0.66 26.37 -11.46
C LEU A 21 1.40 25.14 -10.91
N MET A 22 2.43 25.37 -10.10
CA MET A 22 3.17 24.26 -9.47
C MET A 22 2.31 23.50 -8.47
N THR A 23 1.43 24.21 -7.76
CA THR A 23 0.47 23.60 -6.84
C THR A 23 -0.53 22.70 -7.58
N LEU A 24 -1.02 23.13 -8.73
CA LEU A 24 -1.90 22.32 -9.57
C LEU A 24 -1.19 21.01 -10.03
N ILE A 25 0.07 21.10 -10.45
CA ILE A 25 0.88 19.93 -10.82
C ILE A 25 0.99 18.97 -9.63
N ALA A 26 1.31 19.48 -8.44
CA ALA A 26 1.43 18.67 -7.23
C ALA A 26 0.10 17.98 -6.85
N ILE A 27 -1.03 18.68 -6.97
CA ILE A 27 -2.36 18.15 -6.69
C ILE A 27 -2.72 17.02 -7.68
N VAL A 28 -2.41 17.17 -8.97
CA VAL A 28 -2.71 16.15 -10.00
C VAL A 28 -1.96 14.84 -9.76
N ILE A 29 -0.79 14.89 -9.14
CA ILE A 29 -0.02 13.68 -8.79
C ILE A 29 -0.78 12.80 -7.77
N LEU A 30 -1.53 13.39 -6.85
CA LEU A 30 -2.25 12.65 -5.81
C LEU A 30 -3.31 11.67 -6.38
N PRO A 31 -4.27 12.10 -7.21
CA PRO A 31 -5.24 11.16 -7.78
C PRO A 31 -4.58 10.12 -8.69
N ILE A 32 -3.50 10.46 -9.39
CA ILE A 32 -2.73 9.48 -10.18
C ILE A 32 -2.14 8.41 -9.26
N SER A 33 -1.50 8.82 -8.17
CA SER A 33 -0.95 7.90 -7.17
C SER A 33 -2.04 7.01 -6.56
N MET A 34 -3.16 7.60 -6.14
CA MET A 34 -4.29 6.86 -5.55
C MET A 34 -4.91 5.88 -6.55
N GLY A 35 -5.04 6.28 -7.81
CA GLY A 35 -5.53 5.41 -8.88
C GLY A 35 -4.64 4.19 -9.09
N LEU A 36 -3.32 4.39 -9.18
CA LEU A 36 -2.34 3.30 -9.33
C LEU A 36 -2.35 2.36 -8.12
N ILE A 37 -2.36 2.90 -6.90
CA ILE A 37 -2.48 2.10 -5.68
C ILE A 37 -3.75 1.26 -5.71
N SER A 38 -4.90 1.86 -6.02
CA SER A 38 -6.19 1.19 -6.06
C SER A 38 -6.19 0.02 -7.04
N VAL A 39 -5.57 0.19 -8.22
CA VAL A 39 -5.42 -0.88 -9.21
C VAL A 39 -4.58 -2.03 -8.67
N VAL A 40 -3.43 -1.73 -8.07
CA VAL A 40 -2.54 -2.75 -7.48
C VAL A 40 -3.24 -3.48 -6.34
N VAL A 41 -3.88 -2.75 -5.40
CA VAL A 41 -4.59 -3.33 -4.26
C VAL A 41 -5.73 -4.23 -4.73
N LYS A 42 -6.55 -3.77 -5.68
CA LYS A 42 -7.66 -4.56 -6.23
C LYS A 42 -7.21 -5.88 -6.84
N HIS A 43 -6.09 -5.87 -7.56
CA HIS A 43 -5.54 -7.10 -8.15
C HIS A 43 -4.85 -8.00 -7.12
N SER A 44 -4.14 -7.42 -6.16
CA SER A 44 -3.47 -8.17 -5.08
C SER A 44 -4.45 -8.84 -4.12
N GLN A 45 -5.59 -8.21 -3.84
CA GLN A 45 -6.56 -8.67 -2.84
C GLN A 45 -7.12 -10.06 -3.14
N LYS A 46 -7.30 -10.41 -4.43
CA LYS A 46 -7.73 -11.75 -4.84
C LYS A 46 -6.73 -12.82 -4.41
N PHE A 47 -5.45 -12.59 -4.68
CA PHE A 47 -4.39 -13.53 -4.33
C PHE A 47 -4.14 -13.58 -2.82
N PHE A 48 -4.27 -12.45 -2.14
CA PHE A 48 -4.14 -12.39 -0.70
C PHE A 48 -5.24 -13.20 0.02
N ARG A 49 -6.49 -13.12 -0.45
CA ARG A 49 -7.58 -13.96 0.06
C ARG A 49 -7.31 -15.45 -0.15
N SER A 50 -6.92 -15.83 -1.37
CA SER A 50 -6.57 -17.21 -1.69
C SER A 50 -5.40 -17.71 -0.83
N GLN A 51 -4.37 -16.90 -0.63
CA GLN A 51 -3.26 -17.22 0.26
C GLN A 51 -3.72 -17.51 1.69
N GLN A 52 -4.60 -16.66 2.26
CA GLN A 52 -5.11 -16.87 3.62
C GLN A 52 -5.99 -18.12 3.72
N GLU A 53 -6.84 -18.35 2.73
CA GLU A 53 -7.71 -19.52 2.65
C GLU A 53 -6.89 -20.82 2.60
N TYR A 54 -5.93 -20.90 1.68
CA TYR A 54 -5.11 -22.10 1.52
C TYR A 54 -4.08 -22.29 2.63
N LEU A 55 -3.66 -21.22 3.30
CA LEU A 55 -2.90 -21.33 4.55
C LEU A 55 -3.73 -22.00 5.66
N GLY A 56 -5.02 -21.67 5.75
CA GLY A 56 -5.96 -22.35 6.65
C GLY A 56 -6.11 -23.83 6.30
N HIS A 57 -6.25 -24.16 5.01
CA HIS A 57 -6.35 -25.58 4.56
C HIS A 57 -5.09 -26.37 4.90
N ILE A 58 -3.89 -25.83 4.69
CA ILE A 58 -2.64 -26.50 5.06
C ILE A 58 -2.56 -26.73 6.56
N ASN A 59 -2.90 -25.73 7.37
CA ASN A 59 -2.87 -25.88 8.82
C ASN A 59 -3.86 -26.97 9.28
N GLY A 60 -5.09 -26.97 8.74
CA GLY A 60 -6.07 -28.00 9.02
C GLY A 60 -5.61 -29.41 8.60
N GLN A 61 -5.03 -29.52 7.40
CA GLN A 61 -4.51 -30.81 6.92
C GLN A 61 -3.34 -31.32 7.78
N VAL A 62 -2.43 -30.43 8.20
CA VAL A 62 -1.33 -30.78 9.09
C VAL A 62 -1.87 -31.30 10.42
N GLU A 63 -2.86 -30.63 11.01
CA GLU A 63 -3.51 -31.04 12.25
C GLU A 63 -4.20 -32.39 12.10
N GLU A 64 -4.95 -32.62 11.02
CA GLU A 64 -5.64 -33.88 10.71
C GLU A 64 -4.63 -35.02 10.51
N VAL A 65 -3.56 -34.81 9.74
CA VAL A 65 -2.53 -35.80 9.44
C VAL A 65 -1.76 -36.20 10.71
N TYR A 66 -1.42 -35.24 11.57
CA TYR A 66 -0.75 -35.52 12.83
C TYR A 66 -1.69 -36.23 13.81
N GLY A 67 -2.95 -35.81 13.90
CA GLY A 67 -3.96 -36.46 14.74
C GLY A 67 -4.33 -37.87 14.28
N GLY A 68 -4.38 -38.08 12.94
CA GLY A 68 -4.73 -39.36 12.31
C GLY A 68 -3.53 -40.20 11.85
N HIS A 69 -2.30 -39.88 12.24
CA HIS A 69 -1.09 -40.50 11.71
C HIS A 69 -1.07 -42.04 11.80
N LEU A 70 -1.51 -42.59 12.90
CA LEU A 70 -1.60 -44.06 13.09
C LEU A 70 -2.59 -44.70 12.10
N VAL A 71 -3.70 -44.04 11.84
CA VAL A 71 -4.73 -44.50 10.89
C VAL A 71 -4.20 -44.44 9.47
N ILE A 72 -3.57 -43.35 9.09
CA ILE A 72 -2.93 -43.20 7.76
C ILE A 72 -1.94 -44.32 7.50
N LYS A 73 -1.08 -44.62 8.48
CA LYS A 73 -0.12 -45.73 8.41
C LYS A 73 -0.78 -47.09 8.33
N ALA A 74 -1.81 -47.33 9.16
CA ALA A 74 -2.52 -48.61 9.18
C ALA A 74 -3.19 -48.95 7.83
N PHE A 75 -3.59 -47.92 7.09
CA PHE A 75 -4.23 -48.06 5.77
C PHE A 75 -3.31 -47.77 4.58
N ASN A 76 -2.00 -47.58 4.80
CA ASN A 76 -1.00 -47.25 3.78
C ASN A 76 -1.39 -46.07 2.87
N ARG A 77 -1.94 -44.99 3.48
CA ARG A 77 -2.44 -43.83 2.77
C ARG A 77 -1.47 -42.64 2.78
N GLU A 78 -0.19 -42.87 3.06
CA GLU A 78 0.82 -41.81 3.14
C GLU A 78 0.99 -41.07 1.80
N LYS A 79 0.98 -41.83 0.68
CA LYS A 79 1.12 -41.24 -0.67
C LYS A 79 -0.05 -40.32 -1.00
N ASP A 80 -1.28 -40.75 -0.75
CA ASP A 80 -2.48 -39.97 -1.02
C ASP A 80 -2.47 -38.67 -0.20
N THR A 81 -2.02 -38.76 1.05
CA THR A 81 -1.90 -37.61 1.96
C THR A 81 -0.86 -36.61 1.48
N ILE A 82 0.29 -37.08 0.97
CA ILE A 82 1.34 -36.22 0.40
C ILE A 82 0.84 -35.56 -0.89
N GLU A 83 0.19 -36.31 -1.78
CA GLU A 83 -0.34 -35.77 -3.04
C GLU A 83 -1.38 -34.66 -2.77
N GLU A 84 -2.23 -34.85 -1.77
CA GLU A 84 -3.21 -33.83 -1.39
C GLU A 84 -2.53 -32.59 -0.75
N PHE A 85 -1.52 -32.79 0.09
CA PHE A 85 -0.70 -31.72 0.62
C PHE A 85 -0.03 -30.91 -0.49
N ASP A 86 0.59 -31.57 -1.43
CA ASP A 86 1.27 -30.93 -2.56
C ASP A 86 0.28 -30.15 -3.42
N ARG A 87 -0.93 -30.67 -3.64
CA ARG A 87 -1.99 -29.98 -4.37
C ARG A 87 -2.37 -28.67 -3.68
N ILE A 88 -2.61 -28.68 -2.38
CA ILE A 88 -2.98 -27.50 -1.60
C ILE A 88 -1.81 -26.53 -1.53
N ASN A 89 -0.60 -27.04 -1.29
CA ASN A 89 0.62 -26.23 -1.19
C ASN A 89 0.96 -25.53 -2.51
N ASN A 90 0.73 -26.15 -3.66
CA ASN A 90 0.95 -25.52 -4.96
C ASN A 90 0.01 -24.32 -5.17
N VAL A 91 -1.25 -24.41 -4.76
CA VAL A 91 -2.18 -23.28 -4.84
C VAL A 91 -1.76 -22.17 -3.86
N LEU A 92 -1.34 -22.54 -2.64
CA LEU A 92 -0.80 -21.58 -1.66
C LEU A 92 0.44 -20.87 -2.22
N TYR A 93 1.38 -21.63 -2.77
CA TYR A 93 2.58 -21.08 -3.38
C TYR A 93 2.26 -20.07 -4.49
N ASP A 94 1.37 -20.46 -5.44
CA ASP A 94 0.99 -19.61 -6.56
C ASP A 94 0.28 -18.32 -6.09
N SER A 95 -0.57 -18.43 -5.10
CA SER A 95 -1.27 -17.29 -4.51
C SER A 95 -0.33 -16.39 -3.69
N ALA A 96 0.56 -16.99 -2.91
CA ALA A 96 1.49 -16.28 -2.04
C ALA A 96 2.50 -15.46 -2.84
N TRP A 97 3.16 -16.06 -3.84
CA TRP A 97 4.14 -15.31 -4.62
C TRP A 97 3.50 -14.17 -5.42
N LYS A 98 2.31 -14.36 -6.00
CA LYS A 98 1.57 -13.31 -6.72
C LYS A 98 1.14 -12.19 -5.78
N SER A 99 0.64 -12.53 -4.60
CA SER A 99 0.27 -11.58 -3.55
C SER A 99 1.48 -10.74 -3.12
N GLN A 100 2.61 -11.39 -2.83
CA GLN A 100 3.84 -10.72 -2.40
C GLN A 100 4.47 -9.87 -3.51
N PHE A 101 4.48 -10.37 -4.74
CA PHE A 101 4.99 -9.62 -5.89
C PHE A 101 4.20 -8.32 -6.11
N LEU A 102 2.86 -8.43 -6.18
CA LEU A 102 2.01 -7.26 -6.40
C LEU A 102 2.12 -6.26 -5.23
N SER A 103 2.12 -6.75 -4.00
CA SER A 103 2.29 -5.89 -2.81
C SER A 103 3.67 -5.25 -2.77
N GLY A 104 4.72 -5.99 -3.14
CA GLY A 104 6.09 -5.49 -3.22
C GLY A 104 6.30 -4.42 -4.29
N MET A 105 5.51 -4.45 -5.37
CA MET A 105 5.54 -3.42 -6.42
C MET A 105 4.99 -2.06 -5.97
N MET A 106 4.25 -1.99 -4.86
CA MET A 106 3.67 -0.72 -4.40
C MET A 106 4.75 0.33 -4.11
N GLN A 107 5.83 -0.04 -3.43
CA GLN A 107 6.92 0.89 -3.10
C GLN A 107 7.63 1.43 -4.35
N PRO A 108 8.08 0.60 -5.32
CA PRO A 108 8.64 1.08 -6.58
C PRO A 108 7.71 1.97 -7.39
N ILE A 109 6.42 1.61 -7.47
CA ILE A 109 5.43 2.42 -8.20
C ILE A 109 5.25 3.79 -7.53
N MET A 110 5.12 3.83 -6.21
CA MET A 110 5.01 5.09 -5.48
C MET A 110 6.28 5.94 -5.62
N GLY A 111 7.46 5.32 -5.55
CA GLY A 111 8.73 6.00 -5.80
C GLY A 111 8.82 6.58 -7.21
N PHE A 112 8.39 5.82 -8.21
CA PHE A 112 8.37 6.28 -9.61
C PHE A 112 7.44 7.48 -9.80
N VAL A 113 6.21 7.41 -9.29
CA VAL A 113 5.24 8.52 -9.36
C VAL A 113 5.75 9.75 -8.61
N GLY A 114 6.33 9.55 -7.43
CA GLY A 114 6.95 10.62 -6.66
C GLY A 114 8.10 11.32 -7.41
N ASN A 115 8.96 10.55 -8.07
CA ASN A 115 10.06 11.07 -8.87
C ASN A 115 9.58 11.79 -10.15
N LEU A 116 8.53 11.28 -10.80
CA LEU A 116 7.88 11.99 -11.90
C LEU A 116 7.32 13.34 -11.44
N GLY A 117 6.67 13.35 -10.29
CA GLY A 117 6.16 14.56 -9.67
C GLY A 117 7.28 15.56 -9.36
N TYR A 118 8.36 15.07 -8.77
CA TYR A 118 9.56 15.88 -8.54
C TYR A 118 10.11 16.49 -9.85
N ALA A 119 10.27 15.68 -10.89
CA ALA A 119 10.76 16.15 -12.18
C ALA A 119 9.81 17.19 -12.80
N ALA A 120 8.51 16.98 -12.76
CA ALA A 120 7.53 17.92 -13.26
C ALA A 120 7.57 19.26 -12.52
N VAL A 121 7.67 19.22 -11.19
CA VAL A 121 7.80 20.42 -10.34
C VAL A 121 9.13 21.15 -10.62
N ALA A 122 10.22 20.41 -10.75
CA ALA A 122 11.55 20.99 -11.05
C ALA A 122 11.59 21.66 -12.44
N LEU A 123 11.01 21.03 -13.46
CA LEU A 123 10.91 21.59 -14.80
C LEU A 123 10.01 22.83 -14.84
N ALA A 124 8.81 22.75 -14.26
CA ALA A 124 7.89 23.88 -14.19
C ALA A 124 8.50 25.05 -13.39
N GLY A 125 9.12 24.74 -12.25
CA GLY A 125 9.80 25.73 -11.40
C GLY A 125 10.99 26.37 -12.12
N GLY A 126 11.82 25.57 -12.82
CA GLY A 126 12.93 26.07 -13.62
C GLY A 126 12.49 27.03 -14.74
N LEU A 127 11.41 26.70 -15.46
CA LEU A 127 10.81 27.57 -16.47
C LEU A 127 10.27 28.88 -15.87
N LEU A 128 9.65 28.84 -14.70
CA LEU A 128 9.16 30.04 -14.01
C LEU A 128 10.33 30.88 -13.46
N ALA A 129 11.41 30.26 -12.99
CA ALA A 129 12.60 30.95 -12.52
C ALA A 129 13.32 31.66 -13.67
N ILE A 130 13.46 31.04 -14.85
CA ILE A 130 14.02 31.70 -16.07
C ILE A 130 13.19 32.93 -16.47
N ARG A 131 11.86 32.88 -16.22
CA ARG A 131 10.98 34.04 -16.48
C ARG A 131 10.96 35.05 -15.32
N ASN A 132 11.79 34.90 -14.31
CA ASN A 132 11.86 35.73 -13.11
C ASN A 132 10.53 35.83 -12.34
N VAL A 133 9.68 34.79 -12.44
CA VAL A 133 8.38 34.73 -11.69
C VAL A 133 8.59 34.20 -10.27
N ILE A 134 9.54 33.27 -10.11
CA ILE A 134 9.91 32.67 -8.82
C ILE A 134 11.44 32.60 -8.70
N THR A 135 11.94 32.42 -7.48
CA THR A 135 13.36 32.22 -7.21
C THR A 135 13.75 30.74 -7.15
N ILE A 136 15.04 30.44 -7.23
CA ILE A 136 15.55 29.05 -7.03
C ILE A 136 15.22 28.57 -5.62
N GLY A 137 15.22 29.46 -4.62
CA GLY A 137 14.82 29.15 -3.25
C GLY A 137 13.36 28.72 -3.16
N ASP A 138 12.46 29.34 -3.94
CA ASP A 138 11.05 28.95 -4.01
C ASP A 138 10.87 27.53 -4.57
N ILE A 139 11.68 27.13 -5.56
CA ILE A 139 11.67 25.74 -6.08
C ILE A 139 12.04 24.75 -4.99
N GLN A 140 13.10 25.03 -4.23
CA GLN A 140 13.52 24.17 -3.12
C GLN A 140 12.46 24.09 -2.03
N ALA A 141 11.90 25.22 -1.64
CA ALA A 141 10.82 25.28 -0.65
C ALA A 141 9.60 24.50 -1.15
N PHE A 142 9.23 24.66 -2.42
CA PHE A 142 8.09 23.95 -3.02
C PHE A 142 8.27 22.43 -3.02
N ILE A 143 9.45 21.94 -3.38
CA ILE A 143 9.77 20.50 -3.32
C ILE A 143 9.61 19.95 -1.89
N GLN A 144 10.06 20.71 -0.89
CA GLN A 144 9.88 20.33 0.50
C GLN A 144 8.42 20.36 0.91
N TYR A 145 7.65 21.33 0.45
CA TYR A 145 6.20 21.39 0.70
C TYR A 145 5.45 20.22 0.08
N VAL A 146 5.79 19.80 -1.14
CA VAL A 146 5.19 18.60 -1.77
C VAL A 146 5.41 17.36 -0.91
N LYS A 147 6.63 17.16 -0.39
CA LYS A 147 6.93 16.05 0.53
C LYS A 147 6.12 16.14 1.82
N ASN A 148 6.08 17.31 2.43
CA ASN A 148 5.35 17.56 3.68
C ASN A 148 3.83 17.50 3.51
N PHE A 149 3.31 17.68 2.28
CA PHE A 149 1.90 17.54 1.96
C PHE A 149 1.48 16.09 1.80
N THR A 150 2.35 15.25 1.24
CA THR A 150 2.05 13.82 0.99
C THR A 150 2.13 12.99 2.27
N GLN A 151 3.02 13.32 3.19
CA GLN A 151 3.27 12.57 4.42
C GLN A 151 2.05 12.49 5.36
N PRO A 152 1.32 13.59 5.64
CA PRO A 152 0.11 13.54 6.46
C PRO A 152 -1.01 12.66 5.87
N ILE A 153 -1.12 12.56 4.55
CA ILE A 153 -2.14 11.73 3.88
C ILE A 153 -1.95 10.26 4.25
N THR A 154 -0.73 9.77 4.20
CA THR A 154 -0.37 8.41 4.63
C THR A 154 -0.63 8.19 6.12
N GLN A 155 -0.34 9.16 6.96
CA GLN A 155 -0.61 9.09 8.41
C GLN A 155 -2.11 9.03 8.71
N ILE A 156 -2.92 9.84 8.05
CA ILE A 156 -4.39 9.83 8.21
C ILE A 156 -4.95 8.47 7.80
N ALA A 157 -4.50 7.91 6.67
CA ALA A 157 -4.93 6.59 6.22
C ALA A 157 -4.57 5.48 7.23
N GLN A 158 -3.36 5.50 7.79
CA GLN A 158 -2.94 4.56 8.83
C GLN A 158 -3.78 4.66 10.10
N VAL A 159 -4.03 5.89 10.59
CA VAL A 159 -4.86 6.11 11.78
C VAL A 159 -6.30 5.67 11.55
N THR A 160 -6.86 5.90 10.36
CA THR A 160 -8.21 5.43 10.01
C THR A 160 -8.31 3.90 10.07
N ASN A 161 -7.31 3.19 9.53
CA ASN A 161 -7.24 1.73 9.61
C ASN A 161 -7.11 1.24 11.06
N GLN A 162 -6.30 1.91 11.88
CA GLN A 162 -6.18 1.58 13.31
C GLN A 162 -7.50 1.79 14.06
N LEU A 163 -8.20 2.89 13.81
CA LEU A 163 -9.51 3.16 14.42
C LEU A 163 -10.55 2.11 14.04
N GLN A 164 -10.59 1.68 12.78
CA GLN A 164 -11.48 0.59 12.34
C GLN A 164 -11.14 -0.74 13.03
N SER A 165 -9.87 -1.07 13.16
CA SER A 165 -9.44 -2.28 13.86
C SER A 165 -9.76 -2.24 15.35
N MET A 166 -9.59 -1.07 15.98
CA MET A 166 -9.96 -0.86 17.39
C MET A 166 -11.47 -0.94 17.60
N ALA A 167 -12.27 -0.35 16.70
CA ALA A 167 -13.73 -0.43 16.78
C ALA A 167 -14.21 -1.87 16.69
N ALA A 168 -13.69 -2.66 15.73
CA ALA A 168 -14.02 -4.08 15.60
C ALA A 168 -13.57 -4.93 16.82
N ALA A 169 -12.43 -4.60 17.42
CA ALA A 169 -11.97 -5.28 18.64
C ALA A 169 -12.82 -4.90 19.85
N THR A 170 -13.24 -3.65 19.94
CA THR A 170 -14.12 -3.15 21.02
C THR A 170 -15.50 -3.82 20.96
N GLU A 171 -16.08 -3.93 19.77
CA GLU A 171 -17.37 -4.62 19.56
C GLU A 171 -17.33 -6.05 20.09
N ARG A 172 -16.26 -6.80 19.79
CA ARG A 172 -16.08 -8.18 20.28
C ARG A 172 -15.85 -8.32 21.78
N VAL A 173 -15.45 -7.27 22.47
CA VAL A 173 -15.25 -7.28 23.93
C VAL A 173 -16.55 -6.98 24.68
N PHE A 174 -17.47 -6.25 24.03
CA PHE A 174 -18.76 -5.87 24.64
C PHE A 174 -19.94 -6.73 24.19
N GLU A 175 -19.74 -7.68 23.24
CA GLU A 175 -20.65 -8.82 22.98
C GLU A 175 -20.32 -10.03 23.87
#